data_729d1bba0df24be9efdeace9331bb8ff
#
_entry.id   729d1bba0df24be9efdeace9331bb8ff
#
_cell.length_a   1.000
_cell.length_b   1.000
_cell.length_c   1.000
_cell.angle_alpha   90.00
_cell.angle_beta   90.00
_cell.angle_gamma   90.00
#
_symmetry.space_group_name_H-M   'P 1'
#
loop_
_entity.id
_entity.type
_entity.pdbx_description
1 polymer ?
#
loop_
_entity_poly.entity_id
_entity_poly.type
_entity_poly.pdbx_seq_one_letter_code
_entity_poly.pdbx_strand_id
1 'polypeptide(L)'
;MNLSLDMYQTMGIAVIVLLIGGWLRSKIRIIDRFCIPAPVVGGLLYAILMTFLHGFGVLNLEYDDTLKDICMVAFFTTVGFQADFKAIKKGGKSLVIFLILVVVLIFTQNGVALGVSRLIGVDSLLGLCTGSIPMVGGHGTAGAFGPILEDFGMQSATTICTAAATFGLVTGSLMGGPVGQMLIKRHKLCKENEKTTKEEIVEDNDRFEASYKRFASAIYQIAIAMALGTIVSWLLSKTGMTLPAYIGGMIIAVIMRNVGDRTSRVSIKTKEIGVVGEISLSLFLGIAMITLKLWQLASLAIPFLILLLAQTVVMFLFAYFVVFSVMGRDYDAAVLSSGICGFGMGATPNAMANMQAITQKYAFSIKAFLIVPIVGGMFVDFINSLIVTLFINILV
;
A
#
# COMPACT_ATOMS: atom_id res chain seq x y z
N MET A 1 32.90 2.29 14.29
CA MET A 1 33.37 2.90 13.02
C MET A 1 32.14 3.56 12.39
N ASN A 2 32.18 4.87 12.16
CA ASN A 2 31.10 5.59 11.45
C ASN A 2 31.51 5.74 9.99
N LEU A 3 30.65 5.40 9.05
CA LEU A 3 30.90 5.42 7.62
C LEU A 3 29.68 6.00 6.91
N SER A 4 29.87 7.09 6.18
CA SER A 4 28.82 7.69 5.34
C SER A 4 28.92 7.11 3.93
N LEU A 5 27.82 6.62 3.41
CA LEU A 5 27.70 6.04 2.08
C LEU A 5 27.10 7.09 1.12
N ASP A 6 27.66 7.20 -0.07
CA ASP A 6 27.08 8.02 -1.11
C ASP A 6 25.82 7.38 -1.76
N MET A 7 25.16 8.10 -2.64
CA MET A 7 23.94 7.67 -3.32
C MET A 7 24.13 6.34 -4.09
N TYR A 8 25.29 6.15 -4.74
CA TYR A 8 25.56 4.95 -5.56
C TYR A 8 25.81 3.73 -4.69
N GLN A 9 26.57 3.91 -3.60
CA GLN A 9 26.83 2.86 -2.61
C GLN A 9 25.55 2.44 -1.90
N THR A 10 24.72 3.40 -1.48
CA THR A 10 23.41 3.16 -0.87
C THR A 10 22.50 2.37 -1.81
N MET A 11 22.43 2.76 -3.09
CA MET A 11 21.66 2.03 -4.11
C MET A 11 22.21 0.60 -4.31
N GLY A 12 23.52 0.45 -4.39
CA GLY A 12 24.15 -0.87 -4.57
C GLY A 12 23.80 -1.85 -3.46
N ILE A 13 23.89 -1.40 -2.20
CA ILE A 13 23.49 -2.20 -1.02
C ILE A 13 22.00 -2.53 -1.08
N ALA A 14 21.13 -1.55 -1.36
CA ALA A 14 19.69 -1.77 -1.45
C ALA A 14 19.33 -2.80 -2.51
N VAL A 15 19.96 -2.78 -3.69
CA VAL A 15 19.75 -3.77 -4.75
C VAL A 15 20.23 -5.16 -4.34
N ILE A 16 21.39 -5.30 -3.69
CA ILE A 16 21.86 -6.59 -3.17
C ILE A 16 20.86 -7.16 -2.16
N VAL A 17 20.40 -6.32 -1.22
CA VAL A 17 19.41 -6.70 -0.20
C VAL A 17 18.08 -7.12 -0.85
N LEU A 18 17.63 -6.40 -1.88
CA LEU A 18 16.44 -6.74 -2.67
C LEU A 18 16.58 -8.11 -3.35
N LEU A 19 17.73 -8.39 -3.98
CA LEU A 19 17.98 -9.68 -4.63
C LEU A 19 18.01 -10.84 -3.63
N ILE A 20 18.63 -10.65 -2.46
CA ILE A 20 18.60 -11.63 -1.36
C ILE A 20 17.16 -11.87 -0.90
N GLY A 21 16.37 -10.81 -0.71
CA GLY A 21 14.97 -10.91 -0.33
C GLY A 21 14.12 -11.65 -1.37
N GLY A 22 14.34 -11.40 -2.66
CA GLY A 22 13.70 -12.10 -3.77
C GLY A 22 14.04 -13.58 -3.79
N TRP A 23 15.32 -13.92 -3.59
CA TRP A 23 15.75 -15.30 -3.48
C TRP A 23 15.13 -16.02 -2.28
N LEU A 24 15.08 -15.39 -1.11
CA LEU A 24 14.44 -15.96 0.08
C LEU A 24 12.94 -16.16 -0.11
N ARG A 25 12.26 -15.18 -0.69
CA ARG A 25 10.83 -15.27 -1.02
C ARG A 25 10.56 -16.47 -1.92
N SER A 26 11.40 -16.74 -2.93
CA SER A 26 11.24 -17.88 -3.83
C SER A 26 11.45 -19.25 -3.14
N LYS A 27 12.20 -19.29 -2.03
CA LYS A 27 12.50 -20.52 -1.28
C LYS A 27 11.53 -20.77 -0.12
N ILE A 28 11.02 -19.72 0.51
CA ILE A 28 10.20 -19.81 1.73
C ILE A 28 8.74 -19.57 1.38
N ARG A 29 7.96 -20.64 1.23
CA ARG A 29 6.53 -20.61 0.85
C ARG A 29 5.67 -19.70 1.72
N ILE A 30 5.99 -19.55 3.01
CA ILE A 30 5.25 -18.69 3.94
C ILE A 30 5.36 -17.23 3.52
N ILE A 31 6.56 -16.76 3.15
CA ILE A 31 6.81 -15.39 2.73
C ILE A 31 6.03 -15.06 1.44
N ASP A 32 6.05 -15.99 0.48
CA ASP A 32 5.32 -15.84 -0.78
C ASP A 32 3.80 -15.89 -0.57
N ARG A 33 3.32 -16.79 0.31
CA ARG A 33 1.89 -16.91 0.66
C ARG A 33 1.31 -15.62 1.24
N PHE A 34 2.07 -14.89 2.05
CA PHE A 34 1.65 -13.61 2.63
C PHE A 34 1.93 -12.42 1.72
N CYS A 35 2.40 -12.63 0.50
CA CYS A 35 2.73 -11.59 -0.49
C CYS A 35 3.70 -10.52 0.05
N ILE A 36 4.61 -10.89 0.98
CA ILE A 36 5.56 -9.93 1.55
C ILE A 36 6.54 -9.50 0.45
N PRO A 37 6.71 -8.17 0.23
CA PRO A 37 7.61 -7.68 -0.80
C PRO A 37 9.07 -8.10 -0.58
N ALA A 38 9.77 -8.44 -1.65
CA ALA A 38 11.18 -8.84 -1.60
C ALA A 38 12.10 -7.81 -0.87
N PRO A 39 11.96 -6.49 -1.11
CA PRO A 39 12.72 -5.47 -0.38
C PRO A 39 12.54 -5.55 1.14
N VAL A 40 11.32 -5.87 1.59
CA VAL A 40 11.00 -5.96 3.03
C VAL A 40 11.68 -7.18 3.66
N VAL A 41 11.65 -8.33 2.98
CA VAL A 41 12.31 -9.57 3.45
C VAL A 41 13.82 -9.37 3.57
N GLY A 42 14.44 -8.90 2.52
CA GLY A 42 15.90 -8.66 2.51
C GLY A 42 16.30 -7.54 3.47
N GLY A 43 15.54 -6.45 3.48
CA GLY A 43 15.80 -5.29 4.33
C GLY A 43 15.65 -5.59 5.82
N LEU A 44 14.67 -6.41 6.23
CA LEU A 44 14.52 -6.84 7.61
C LEU A 44 15.74 -7.67 8.08
N LEU A 45 16.22 -8.58 7.25
CA LEU A 45 17.44 -9.34 7.55
C LEU A 45 18.65 -8.42 7.67
N TYR A 46 18.78 -7.46 6.77
CA TYR A 46 19.83 -6.47 6.82
C TYR A 46 19.73 -5.59 8.09
N ALA A 47 18.54 -5.12 8.44
CA ALA A 47 18.29 -4.32 9.63
C ALA A 47 18.58 -5.10 10.92
N ILE A 48 18.28 -6.41 10.97
CA ILE A 48 18.67 -7.28 12.08
C ILE A 48 20.20 -7.36 12.17
N LEU A 49 20.89 -7.61 11.06
CA LEU A 49 22.36 -7.65 11.02
C LEU A 49 22.96 -6.33 11.54
N MET A 50 22.46 -5.19 11.06
CA MET A 50 22.93 -3.86 11.47
C MET A 50 22.62 -3.58 12.94
N THR A 51 21.51 -4.09 13.47
CA THR A 51 21.19 -3.98 14.91
C THR A 51 22.23 -4.69 15.77
N PHE A 52 22.68 -5.88 15.39
CA PHE A 52 23.75 -6.58 16.08
C PHE A 52 25.09 -5.83 15.98
N LEU A 53 25.46 -5.38 14.77
CA LEU A 53 26.71 -4.65 14.55
C LEU A 53 26.75 -3.31 15.32
N HIS A 54 25.61 -2.62 15.39
CA HIS A 54 25.45 -1.40 16.19
C HIS A 54 25.56 -1.70 17.68
N GLY A 55 24.88 -2.74 18.18
CA GLY A 55 24.92 -3.14 19.58
C GLY A 55 26.31 -3.52 20.09
N PHE A 56 27.16 -4.08 19.24
CA PHE A 56 28.57 -4.35 19.55
C PHE A 56 29.50 -3.15 19.30
N GLY A 57 29.00 -2.00 18.85
CA GLY A 57 29.82 -0.82 18.58
C GLY A 57 30.76 -0.96 17.37
N VAL A 58 30.55 -1.97 16.52
CA VAL A 58 31.45 -2.30 15.40
C VAL A 58 31.27 -1.34 14.22
N LEU A 59 30.02 -1.09 13.80
CA LEU A 59 29.72 -0.34 12.58
C LEU A 59 28.44 0.48 12.74
N ASN A 60 28.50 1.74 12.28
CA ASN A 60 27.34 2.61 12.13
C ASN A 60 27.40 3.21 10.72
N LEU A 61 26.35 2.97 9.91
CA LEU A 61 26.28 3.46 8.54
C LEU A 61 25.27 4.60 8.45
N GLU A 62 25.66 5.64 7.71
CA GLU A 62 24.79 6.73 7.29
C GLU A 62 24.58 6.61 5.79
N TYR A 63 23.33 6.70 5.34
CA TYR A 63 22.91 6.45 3.95
C TYR A 63 22.47 7.75 3.31
N ASP A 64 22.74 7.90 1.99
CA ASP A 64 22.20 8.99 1.20
C ASP A 64 20.78 8.66 0.74
N ASP A 65 19.83 9.52 1.07
CA ASP A 65 18.39 9.32 0.81
C ASP A 65 17.91 9.91 -0.54
N THR A 66 18.77 10.58 -1.30
CA THR A 66 18.40 11.30 -2.53
C THR A 66 17.66 10.41 -3.52
N LEU A 67 18.18 9.21 -3.79
CA LEU A 67 17.56 8.29 -4.74
C LEU A 67 16.27 7.67 -4.18
N LYS A 68 16.16 7.48 -2.87
CA LYS A 68 14.93 7.05 -2.20
C LYS A 68 13.79 8.02 -2.53
N ASP A 69 14.04 9.32 -2.40
CA ASP A 69 13.03 10.36 -2.64
C ASP A 69 12.62 10.43 -4.11
N ILE A 70 13.58 10.34 -5.04
CA ILE A 70 13.29 10.28 -6.48
C ILE A 70 12.40 9.07 -6.81
N CYS A 71 12.76 7.89 -6.32
CA CYS A 71 12.00 6.66 -6.58
C CYS A 71 10.60 6.71 -5.92
N MET A 72 10.47 7.31 -4.74
CA MET A 72 9.20 7.53 -4.06
C MET A 72 8.27 8.42 -4.89
N VAL A 73 8.75 9.58 -5.32
CA VAL A 73 7.94 10.52 -6.15
C VAL A 73 7.57 9.87 -7.48
N ALA A 74 8.49 9.14 -8.13
CA ALA A 74 8.21 8.41 -9.35
C ALA A 74 7.11 7.35 -9.13
N PHE A 75 7.22 6.53 -8.09
CA PHE A 75 6.21 5.51 -7.75
C PHE A 75 4.82 6.13 -7.57
N PHE A 76 4.66 7.11 -6.69
CA PHE A 76 3.36 7.74 -6.45
C PHE A 76 2.81 8.49 -7.67
N THR A 77 3.68 9.03 -8.52
CA THR A 77 3.27 9.59 -9.81
C THR A 77 2.67 8.51 -10.71
N THR A 78 3.28 7.29 -10.75
CA THR A 78 2.70 6.18 -11.53
C THR A 78 1.35 5.71 -10.98
N VAL A 79 1.15 5.74 -9.66
CA VAL A 79 -0.16 5.48 -9.02
C VAL A 79 -1.22 6.45 -9.54
N GLY A 80 -0.88 7.75 -9.66
CA GLY A 80 -1.79 8.75 -10.25
C GLY A 80 -2.21 8.42 -11.68
N PHE A 81 -1.30 7.91 -12.53
CA PHE A 81 -1.62 7.47 -13.89
C PHE A 81 -2.56 6.26 -13.96
N GLN A 82 -2.69 5.48 -12.90
CA GLN A 82 -3.62 4.36 -12.86
C GLN A 82 -5.07 4.79 -12.57
N ALA A 83 -5.29 5.97 -11.99
CA ALA A 83 -6.61 6.47 -11.63
C ALA A 83 -7.43 6.87 -12.87
N ASP A 84 -8.19 5.91 -13.44
CA ASP A 84 -9.08 6.08 -14.60
C ASP A 84 -10.52 6.29 -14.14
N PHE A 85 -11.05 7.50 -14.35
CA PHE A 85 -12.46 7.81 -14.02
C PHE A 85 -13.47 7.10 -14.93
N LYS A 86 -13.07 6.60 -16.12
CA LYS A 86 -13.94 5.78 -16.96
C LYS A 86 -14.19 4.40 -16.32
N ALA A 87 -13.22 3.88 -15.58
CA ALA A 87 -13.37 2.62 -14.86
C ALA A 87 -14.46 2.72 -13.77
N ILE A 88 -14.58 3.88 -13.09
CA ILE A 88 -15.66 4.12 -12.11
C ILE A 88 -17.04 4.02 -12.79
N LYS A 89 -17.19 4.59 -13.98
CA LYS A 89 -18.46 4.50 -14.72
C LYS A 89 -18.80 3.07 -15.13
N LYS A 90 -17.81 2.26 -15.51
CA LYS A 90 -18.00 0.85 -15.87
C LYS A 90 -18.37 -0.02 -14.66
N GLY A 91 -17.80 0.25 -13.49
CA GLY A 91 -18.08 -0.49 -12.26
C GLY A 91 -19.45 -0.20 -11.62
N GLY A 92 -20.14 0.85 -12.10
CA GLY A 92 -21.50 1.19 -11.71
C GLY A 92 -21.64 1.59 -10.21
N LYS A 93 -22.88 1.54 -9.73
CA LYS A 93 -23.25 1.96 -8.35
C LYS A 93 -22.50 1.17 -7.27
N SER A 94 -22.29 -0.13 -7.47
CA SER A 94 -21.61 -0.98 -6.49
C SER A 94 -20.14 -0.60 -6.28
N LEU A 95 -19.44 -0.19 -7.32
CA LEU A 95 -18.05 0.29 -7.21
C LEU A 95 -17.98 1.60 -6.41
N VAL A 96 -18.88 2.54 -6.69
CA VAL A 96 -18.93 3.82 -5.97
C VAL A 96 -19.23 3.60 -4.49
N ILE A 97 -20.20 2.72 -4.16
CA ILE A 97 -20.51 2.39 -2.77
C ILE A 97 -19.29 1.75 -2.08
N PHE A 98 -18.60 0.82 -2.76
CA PHE A 98 -17.43 0.18 -2.20
C PHE A 98 -16.27 1.17 -2.00
N LEU A 99 -16.08 2.12 -2.93
CA LEU A 99 -15.10 3.20 -2.78
C LEU A 99 -15.41 4.09 -1.56
N ILE A 100 -16.69 4.45 -1.36
CA ILE A 100 -17.12 5.20 -0.16
C ILE A 100 -16.84 4.41 1.11
N LEU A 101 -17.10 3.10 1.12
CA LEU A 101 -16.77 2.24 2.26
C LEU A 101 -15.27 2.24 2.57
N VAL A 102 -14.43 2.26 1.56
CA VAL A 102 -12.97 2.36 1.76
C VAL A 102 -12.58 3.71 2.35
N VAL A 103 -13.17 4.81 1.88
CA VAL A 103 -12.97 6.14 2.51
C VAL A 103 -13.35 6.11 3.98
N VAL A 104 -14.52 5.54 4.32
CA VAL A 104 -14.97 5.39 5.71
C VAL A 104 -14.01 4.50 6.51
N LEU A 105 -13.49 3.42 5.91
CA LEU A 105 -12.48 2.58 6.55
C LEU A 105 -11.22 3.37 6.91
N ILE A 106 -10.69 4.17 5.99
CA ILE A 106 -9.49 5.00 6.20
C ILE A 106 -9.71 5.96 7.38
N PHE A 107 -10.84 6.68 7.41
CA PHE A 107 -11.19 7.54 8.53
C PHE A 107 -11.34 6.77 9.85
N THR A 108 -11.97 5.59 9.80
CA THR A 108 -12.16 4.72 10.98
C THR A 108 -10.82 4.23 11.53
N GLN A 109 -9.91 3.77 10.67
CA GLN A 109 -8.60 3.29 11.10
C GLN A 109 -7.78 4.41 11.75
N ASN A 110 -7.72 5.59 11.15
CA ASN A 110 -7.01 6.73 11.74
C ASN A 110 -7.69 7.22 13.01
N GLY A 111 -9.02 7.31 13.03
CA GLY A 111 -9.77 7.72 14.21
C GLY A 111 -9.58 6.76 15.40
N VAL A 112 -9.62 5.44 15.16
CA VAL A 112 -9.36 4.44 16.19
C VAL A 112 -7.91 4.48 16.64
N ALA A 113 -6.95 4.60 15.72
CA ALA A 113 -5.54 4.72 16.04
C ALA A 113 -5.27 5.91 16.99
N LEU A 114 -5.83 7.08 16.66
CA LEU A 114 -5.73 8.27 17.51
C LEU A 114 -6.49 8.12 18.84
N GLY A 115 -7.67 7.53 18.81
CA GLY A 115 -8.45 7.28 20.03
C GLY A 115 -7.73 6.35 20.98
N VAL A 116 -7.22 5.22 20.49
CA VAL A 116 -6.50 4.25 21.31
C VAL A 116 -5.18 4.82 21.81
N SER A 117 -4.40 5.53 20.97
CA SER A 117 -3.13 6.14 21.40
C SER A 117 -3.35 7.11 22.58
N ARG A 118 -4.40 7.94 22.52
CA ARG A 118 -4.77 8.83 23.64
C ARG A 118 -5.19 8.08 24.89
N LEU A 119 -5.96 7.00 24.75
CA LEU A 119 -6.42 6.18 25.87
C LEU A 119 -5.26 5.50 26.63
N ILE A 120 -4.23 5.05 25.92
CA ILE A 120 -3.05 4.42 26.53
C ILE A 120 -1.94 5.43 26.88
N GLY A 121 -2.17 6.72 26.65
CA GLY A 121 -1.25 7.80 27.04
C GLY A 121 0.03 7.87 26.19
N VAL A 122 -0.04 7.48 24.89
CA VAL A 122 1.08 7.60 23.96
C VAL A 122 0.83 8.68 22.92
N ASP A 123 1.87 9.09 22.22
CA ASP A 123 1.82 10.11 21.20
C ASP A 123 0.79 9.77 20.11
N SER A 124 0.02 10.77 19.69
CA SER A 124 -0.96 10.64 18.60
C SER A 124 -0.29 10.31 17.26
N LEU A 125 0.95 10.76 17.02
CA LEU A 125 1.73 10.40 15.83
C LEU A 125 2.06 8.92 15.80
N LEU A 126 2.31 8.27 16.97
CA LEU A 126 2.44 6.82 17.06
C LEU A 126 1.14 6.12 16.64
N GLY A 127 -0.02 6.70 16.99
CA GLY A 127 -1.31 6.25 16.50
C GLY A 127 -1.36 6.24 14.98
N LEU A 128 -1.01 7.34 14.31
CA LEU A 128 -0.99 7.40 12.84
C LEU A 128 -0.03 6.39 12.21
N CYS A 129 1.12 6.10 12.85
CA CYS A 129 2.05 5.05 12.41
C CYS A 129 1.41 3.65 12.38
N THR A 130 0.27 3.44 13.02
CA THR A 130 -0.48 2.16 13.03
C THR A 130 -1.87 2.28 12.40
N GLY A 131 -2.25 3.46 11.94
CA GLY A 131 -3.51 3.75 11.26
C GLY A 131 -3.53 3.32 9.79
N SER A 132 -4.23 4.09 8.97
CA SER A 132 -4.37 3.78 7.55
C SER A 132 -3.06 3.90 6.75
N ILE A 133 -2.04 4.61 7.29
CA ILE A 133 -0.71 4.71 6.66
C ILE A 133 -0.17 3.32 6.33
N PRO A 134 0.07 2.42 7.32
CA PRO A 134 0.54 1.07 7.04
C PRO A 134 -0.57 0.09 6.68
N MET A 135 -1.80 0.27 7.20
CA MET A 135 -2.87 -0.72 7.03
C MET A 135 -3.44 -0.72 5.60
N VAL A 136 -3.95 0.39 5.14
CA VAL A 136 -4.49 0.54 3.78
C VAL A 136 -3.38 0.84 2.78
N GLY A 137 -2.45 1.73 3.12
CA GLY A 137 -1.38 2.17 2.22
C GLY A 137 -0.18 1.23 2.16
N GLY A 138 -0.10 0.24 3.05
CA GLY A 138 0.96 -0.76 3.06
C GLY A 138 2.36 -0.17 3.21
N HIS A 139 3.36 -0.91 2.70
CA HIS A 139 4.77 -0.50 2.81
C HIS A 139 5.11 0.77 2.02
N GLY A 140 4.43 0.99 0.87
CA GLY A 140 4.66 2.18 0.05
C GLY A 140 4.34 3.46 0.82
N THR A 141 3.13 3.55 1.35
CA THR A 141 2.69 4.71 2.13
C THR A 141 3.43 4.80 3.48
N ALA A 142 3.73 3.66 4.13
CA ALA A 142 4.54 3.61 5.34
C ALA A 142 5.93 4.24 5.14
N GLY A 143 6.61 3.87 4.06
CA GLY A 143 7.92 4.43 3.72
C GLY A 143 7.88 5.90 3.34
N ALA A 144 6.79 6.36 2.74
CA ALA A 144 6.63 7.75 2.32
C ALA A 144 6.27 8.70 3.48
N PHE A 145 5.34 8.28 4.35
CA PHE A 145 4.90 9.10 5.48
C PHE A 145 5.76 8.93 6.72
N GLY A 146 6.49 7.81 6.86
CA GLY A 146 7.39 7.59 7.99
C GLY A 146 8.37 8.73 8.21
N PRO A 147 9.20 9.12 7.21
CA PRO A 147 10.12 10.24 7.33
C PRO A 147 9.42 11.57 7.67
N ILE A 148 8.23 11.82 7.10
CA ILE A 148 7.44 13.02 7.37
C ILE A 148 7.02 13.07 8.85
N LEU A 149 6.60 11.94 9.42
CA LEU A 149 6.26 11.87 10.84
C LEU A 149 7.50 12.00 11.73
N GLU A 150 8.69 11.59 11.24
CA GLU A 150 9.97 11.81 11.90
C GLU A 150 10.34 13.30 11.95
N ASP A 151 10.10 14.05 10.87
CA ASP A 151 10.28 15.49 10.81
C ASP A 151 9.36 16.24 11.80
N PHE A 152 8.19 15.67 12.10
CA PHE A 152 7.28 16.18 13.13
C PHE A 152 7.60 15.68 14.56
N GLY A 153 8.73 14.99 14.75
CA GLY A 153 9.27 14.61 16.06
C GLY A 153 8.94 13.17 16.49
N MET A 154 8.22 12.37 15.70
CA MET A 154 7.98 10.96 16.01
C MET A 154 9.21 10.11 15.67
N GLN A 155 10.05 9.85 16.66
CA GLN A 155 11.27 9.04 16.47
C GLN A 155 10.94 7.66 15.90
N SER A 156 11.70 7.25 14.87
CA SER A 156 11.59 5.94 14.22
C SER A 156 10.24 5.64 13.58
N ALA A 157 9.47 6.66 13.18
CA ALA A 157 8.16 6.48 12.57
C ALA A 157 8.23 5.58 11.32
N THR A 158 9.26 5.71 10.48
CA THR A 158 9.49 4.86 9.32
C THR A 158 9.57 3.39 9.70
N THR A 159 10.31 3.07 10.74
CA THR A 159 10.46 1.69 11.23
C THR A 159 9.15 1.15 11.79
N ILE A 160 8.43 1.96 12.58
CA ILE A 160 7.13 1.60 13.18
C ILE A 160 6.09 1.37 12.09
N CYS A 161 5.93 2.29 11.14
CA CYS A 161 5.00 2.17 10.02
C CYS A 161 5.27 0.92 9.18
N THR A 162 6.54 0.62 8.91
CA THR A 162 6.93 -0.56 8.11
C THR A 162 6.66 -1.87 8.84
N ALA A 163 6.96 -1.93 10.15
CA ALA A 163 6.62 -3.08 10.97
C ALA A 163 5.10 -3.29 11.05
N ALA A 164 4.33 -2.21 11.18
CA ALA A 164 2.88 -2.24 11.15
C ALA A 164 2.33 -2.73 9.80
N ALA A 165 2.91 -2.29 8.67
CA ALA A 165 2.53 -2.75 7.34
C ALA A 165 2.79 -4.26 7.16
N THR A 166 3.93 -4.76 7.66
CA THR A 166 4.24 -6.20 7.64
C THR A 166 3.24 -7.00 8.46
N PHE A 167 2.91 -6.53 9.67
CA PHE A 167 1.86 -7.13 10.51
C PHE A 167 0.50 -7.14 9.79
N GLY A 168 0.15 -6.02 9.16
CA GLY A 168 -1.09 -5.87 8.40
C GLY A 168 -1.19 -6.88 7.25
N LEU A 169 -0.13 -7.04 6.44
CA LEU A 169 -0.09 -8.03 5.36
C LEU A 169 -0.38 -9.45 5.84
N VAL A 170 0.26 -9.87 6.93
CA VAL A 170 0.07 -11.20 7.51
C VAL A 170 -1.36 -11.35 8.03
N THR A 171 -1.82 -10.40 8.85
CA THR A 171 -3.13 -10.44 9.49
C THR A 171 -4.27 -10.34 8.47
N GLY A 172 -4.15 -9.44 7.48
CA GLY A 172 -5.13 -9.29 6.40
C GLY A 172 -5.28 -10.56 5.56
N SER A 173 -4.15 -11.24 5.26
CA SER A 173 -4.17 -12.52 4.54
C SER A 173 -4.80 -13.65 5.36
N LEU A 174 -4.59 -13.68 6.68
CA LEU A 174 -5.16 -14.69 7.56
C LEU A 174 -6.65 -14.46 7.82
N MET A 175 -7.11 -13.22 7.84
CA MET A 175 -8.47 -12.84 8.22
C MET A 175 -9.48 -13.00 7.08
N GLY A 176 -9.11 -12.68 5.84
CA GLY A 176 -10.06 -12.58 4.74
C GLY A 176 -10.80 -13.89 4.44
N GLY A 177 -10.09 -15.00 4.36
CA GLY A 177 -10.69 -16.33 4.17
C GLY A 177 -11.73 -16.69 5.24
N PRO A 178 -11.37 -16.67 6.52
CA PRO A 178 -12.31 -16.92 7.62
C PRO A 178 -13.52 -15.99 7.64
N VAL A 179 -13.35 -14.69 7.41
CA VAL A 179 -14.47 -13.72 7.38
C VAL A 179 -15.46 -14.08 6.27
N GLY A 180 -14.98 -14.29 5.04
CA GLY A 180 -15.83 -14.67 3.92
C GLY A 180 -16.56 -15.99 4.17
N GLN A 181 -15.86 -17.03 4.65
CA GLN A 181 -16.48 -18.33 4.98
C GLN A 181 -17.52 -18.21 6.09
N MET A 182 -17.25 -17.45 7.13
CA MET A 182 -18.18 -17.23 8.25
C MET A 182 -19.47 -16.57 7.76
N LEU A 183 -19.38 -15.56 6.88
CA LEU A 183 -20.52 -14.88 6.28
C LEU A 183 -21.35 -15.83 5.40
N ILE A 184 -20.68 -16.58 4.51
CA ILE A 184 -21.35 -17.54 3.61
C ILE A 184 -22.10 -18.61 4.39
N LYS A 185 -21.46 -19.22 5.39
CA LYS A 185 -22.08 -20.28 6.21
C LYS A 185 -23.21 -19.76 7.06
N ARG A 186 -23.03 -18.62 7.75
CA ARG A 186 -24.04 -18.04 8.64
C ARG A 186 -25.31 -17.65 7.90
N HIS A 187 -25.17 -17.07 6.70
CA HIS A 187 -26.29 -16.61 5.90
C HIS A 187 -26.75 -17.58 4.82
N LYS A 188 -26.14 -18.78 4.73
CA LYS A 188 -26.48 -19.86 3.76
C LYS A 188 -26.48 -19.34 2.31
N LEU A 189 -25.48 -18.53 1.92
CA LEU A 189 -25.47 -17.78 0.66
C LEU A 189 -25.16 -18.65 -0.57
N CYS A 190 -24.43 -19.75 -0.40
CA CYS A 190 -24.05 -20.65 -1.48
C CYS A 190 -23.78 -22.05 -0.93
N LYS A 191 -24.08 -23.10 -1.70
CA LYS A 191 -23.71 -24.48 -1.36
C LYS A 191 -22.25 -24.72 -1.77
N GLU A 192 -21.52 -25.51 -0.95
CA GLU A 192 -20.18 -25.97 -1.35
C GLU A 192 -20.31 -26.77 -2.66
N ASN A 193 -19.45 -26.46 -3.65
CA ASN A 193 -19.40 -27.12 -4.98
C ASN A 193 -20.48 -26.77 -6.01
N GLU A 194 -21.22 -25.70 -5.88
CA GLU A 194 -21.88 -25.13 -7.07
C GLU A 194 -20.77 -24.58 -7.99
N LYS A 195 -20.20 -25.45 -8.81
CA LYS A 195 -19.25 -25.09 -9.88
C LYS A 195 -20.00 -24.29 -10.93
N THR A 196 -20.09 -22.98 -10.72
CA THR A 196 -20.36 -22.09 -11.83
C THR A 196 -19.14 -22.16 -12.76
N THR A 197 -19.40 -22.42 -14.02
CA THR A 197 -18.41 -22.45 -15.10
C THR A 197 -17.42 -21.32 -14.89
N LYS A 198 -16.12 -21.67 -14.85
CA LYS A 198 -15.05 -20.69 -15.03
C LYS A 198 -15.29 -20.07 -16.40
N GLU A 199 -15.99 -18.96 -16.49
CA GLU A 199 -15.71 -18.02 -17.55
C GLU A 199 -14.26 -17.60 -17.27
N GLU A 200 -13.40 -18.06 -18.15
CA GLU A 200 -12.01 -17.62 -18.21
C GLU A 200 -12.07 -16.10 -18.16
N ILE A 201 -11.57 -15.53 -17.03
CA ILE A 201 -11.09 -14.17 -17.12
C ILE A 201 -10.04 -14.30 -18.22
N VAL A 202 -10.36 -13.79 -19.40
CA VAL A 202 -9.39 -13.62 -20.46
C VAL A 202 -8.33 -12.72 -19.82
N GLU A 203 -7.31 -13.33 -19.22
CA GLU A 203 -6.05 -12.67 -19.06
C GLU A 203 -5.76 -12.15 -20.45
N ASP A 204 -5.78 -10.84 -20.60
CA ASP A 204 -5.35 -10.16 -21.81
C ASP A 204 -3.89 -10.55 -22.01
N ASN A 205 -3.71 -11.77 -22.58
CA ASN A 205 -2.43 -12.38 -22.96
C ASN A 205 -1.87 -11.67 -24.21
N ASP A 206 -2.14 -10.36 -24.32
CA ASP A 206 -1.35 -9.50 -25.17
C ASP A 206 0.10 -9.64 -24.68
N ARG A 207 0.87 -10.43 -25.41
CA ARG A 207 2.30 -10.58 -25.18
C ARG A 207 2.89 -9.17 -25.08
N PHE A 208 3.33 -8.82 -23.87
CA PHE A 208 3.94 -7.53 -23.61
C PHE A 208 5.27 -7.47 -24.37
N GLU A 209 5.23 -6.95 -25.60
CA GLU A 209 6.44 -6.68 -26.35
C GLU A 209 7.10 -5.42 -25.81
N ALA A 210 8.24 -5.62 -25.13
CA ALA A 210 9.05 -4.53 -24.62
C ALA A 210 9.57 -3.68 -25.78
N SER A 211 9.01 -2.50 -25.98
CA SER A 211 9.44 -1.57 -27.00
C SER A 211 10.14 -0.37 -26.38
N TYR A 212 11.37 -0.06 -26.81
CA TYR A 212 12.10 1.12 -26.37
C TYR A 212 11.26 2.41 -26.45
N LYS A 213 10.56 2.63 -27.58
CA LYS A 213 9.74 3.83 -27.78
C LYS A 213 8.61 3.96 -26.77
N ARG A 214 8.00 2.84 -26.38
CA ARG A 214 6.90 2.80 -25.40
C ARG A 214 7.42 3.09 -24.00
N PHE A 215 8.52 2.45 -23.58
CA PHE A 215 9.15 2.71 -22.28
C PHE A 215 9.72 4.13 -22.18
N ALA A 216 10.40 4.63 -23.22
CA ALA A 216 10.88 6.00 -23.26
C ALA A 216 9.72 7.00 -23.10
N SER A 217 8.61 6.79 -23.83
CA SER A 217 7.39 7.60 -23.67
C SER A 217 6.83 7.57 -22.27
N ALA A 218 6.79 6.39 -21.62
CA ALA A 218 6.31 6.26 -20.24
C ALA A 218 7.20 7.03 -19.25
N ILE A 219 8.52 6.87 -19.35
CA ILE A 219 9.49 7.59 -18.50
C ILE A 219 9.36 9.10 -18.69
N TYR A 220 9.21 9.59 -19.94
CA TYR A 220 9.03 11.01 -20.20
C TYR A 220 7.72 11.54 -19.63
N GLN A 221 6.63 10.78 -19.72
CA GLN A 221 5.34 11.14 -19.11
C GLN A 221 5.44 11.25 -17.60
N ILE A 222 6.11 10.27 -16.94
CA ILE A 222 6.35 10.30 -15.51
C ILE A 222 7.20 11.50 -15.13
N ALA A 223 8.32 11.76 -15.83
CA ALA A 223 9.21 12.89 -15.55
C ALA A 223 8.50 14.24 -15.69
N ILE A 224 7.67 14.42 -16.72
CA ILE A 224 6.85 15.61 -16.91
C ILE A 224 5.85 15.77 -15.76
N ALA A 225 5.17 14.69 -15.37
CA ALA A 225 4.21 14.74 -14.29
C ALA A 225 4.88 15.05 -12.94
N MET A 226 6.07 14.49 -12.67
CA MET A 226 6.89 14.83 -11.50
C MET A 226 7.27 16.33 -11.51
N ALA A 227 7.80 16.83 -12.61
CA ALA A 227 8.24 18.23 -12.73
C ALA A 227 7.07 19.22 -12.55
N LEU A 228 5.94 18.99 -13.20
CA LEU A 228 4.73 19.81 -13.00
C LEU A 228 4.15 19.64 -11.59
N GLY A 229 4.27 18.44 -11.03
CA GLY A 229 3.83 18.12 -9.68
C GLY A 229 4.56 18.90 -8.60
N THR A 230 5.86 19.15 -8.75
CA THR A 230 6.61 20.01 -7.80
C THR A 230 6.08 21.42 -7.76
N ILE A 231 5.66 21.96 -8.91
CA ILE A 231 5.02 23.28 -9.00
C ILE A 231 3.69 23.28 -8.26
N VAL A 232 2.87 22.23 -8.44
CA VAL A 232 1.58 22.09 -7.74
C VAL A 232 1.80 21.96 -6.23
N SER A 233 2.74 21.12 -5.77
CA SER A 233 3.08 21.00 -4.35
C SER A 233 3.55 22.33 -3.76
N TRP A 234 4.37 23.10 -4.49
CA TRP A 234 4.80 24.43 -4.08
C TRP A 234 3.65 25.44 -3.99
N LEU A 235 2.71 25.42 -4.96
CA LEU A 235 1.51 26.28 -4.90
C LEU A 235 0.62 25.93 -3.71
N LEU A 236 0.43 24.65 -3.46
CA LEU A 236 -0.39 24.16 -2.35
C LEU A 236 0.26 24.45 -0.98
N SER A 237 1.59 24.39 -0.87
CA SER A 237 2.28 24.73 0.39
C SER A 237 2.08 26.20 0.81
N LYS A 238 1.85 27.10 -0.15
CA LYS A 238 1.50 28.51 0.15
C LYS A 238 0.15 28.67 0.87
N THR A 239 -0.73 27.66 0.83
CA THR A 239 -2.00 27.67 1.57
C THR A 239 -1.85 27.33 3.04
N GLY A 240 -0.62 27.08 3.52
CA GLY A 240 -0.34 26.64 4.90
C GLY A 240 -0.47 25.15 5.11
N MET A 241 -0.79 24.36 4.08
CA MET A 241 -0.84 22.90 4.16
C MET A 241 0.55 22.30 3.89
N THR A 242 1.02 21.46 4.79
CA THR A 242 2.23 20.65 4.57
C THR A 242 1.88 19.46 3.71
N LEU A 243 2.23 19.51 2.43
CA LEU A 243 1.95 18.44 1.46
C LEU A 243 3.26 17.80 1.00
N PRO A 244 3.38 16.47 1.10
CA PRO A 244 4.52 15.75 0.52
C PRO A 244 4.68 16.03 -0.98
N ALA A 245 5.92 16.10 -1.46
CA ALA A 245 6.24 16.44 -2.85
C ALA A 245 5.57 15.52 -3.88
N TYR A 246 5.40 14.23 -3.55
CA TYR A 246 4.79 13.24 -4.44
C TYR A 246 3.29 13.46 -4.69
N ILE A 247 2.57 14.15 -3.79
CA ILE A 247 1.12 14.41 -3.98
C ILE A 247 0.88 15.28 -5.22
N GLY A 248 1.71 16.29 -5.46
CA GLY A 248 1.61 17.09 -6.68
C GLY A 248 1.83 16.26 -7.94
N GLY A 249 2.85 15.39 -7.95
CA GLY A 249 3.11 14.46 -9.07
C GLY A 249 1.93 13.55 -9.34
N MET A 250 1.35 13.00 -8.27
CA MET A 250 0.18 12.13 -8.33
C MET A 250 -1.05 12.86 -8.89
N ILE A 251 -1.34 14.09 -8.45
CA ILE A 251 -2.45 14.92 -8.96
C ILE A 251 -2.28 15.21 -10.46
N ILE A 252 -1.09 15.65 -10.89
CA ILE A 252 -0.80 15.92 -12.31
C ILE A 252 -0.96 14.65 -13.15
N ALA A 253 -0.49 13.50 -12.66
CA ALA A 253 -0.63 12.23 -13.35
C ALA A 253 -2.10 11.83 -13.54
N VAL A 254 -2.96 12.01 -12.52
CA VAL A 254 -4.42 11.81 -12.63
C VAL A 254 -5.02 12.71 -13.72
N ILE A 255 -4.63 14.00 -13.75
CA ILE A 255 -5.10 14.95 -14.76
C ILE A 255 -4.63 14.51 -16.15
N MET A 256 -3.33 14.22 -16.32
CA MET A 256 -2.77 13.78 -17.60
C MET A 256 -3.45 12.51 -18.11
N ARG A 257 -3.70 11.52 -17.24
CA ARG A 257 -4.41 10.30 -17.58
C ARG A 257 -5.81 10.58 -18.13
N ASN A 258 -6.62 11.30 -17.39
CA ASN A 258 -8.02 11.49 -17.72
C ASN A 258 -8.24 12.48 -18.88
N VAL A 259 -7.36 13.48 -19.04
CA VAL A 259 -7.35 14.40 -20.19
C VAL A 259 -6.83 13.71 -21.44
N GLY A 260 -5.74 12.94 -21.36
CA GLY A 260 -5.20 12.15 -22.47
C GLY A 260 -6.23 11.21 -23.06
N ASP A 261 -6.94 10.49 -22.19
CA ASP A 261 -8.00 9.55 -22.61
C ASP A 261 -9.23 10.22 -23.24
N ARG A 262 -9.50 11.49 -22.92
CA ARG A 262 -10.61 12.25 -23.54
C ARG A 262 -10.21 12.84 -24.89
N THR A 263 -8.99 13.34 -25.01
CA THR A 263 -8.55 14.07 -26.20
C THR A 263 -7.98 13.18 -27.28
N SER A 264 -7.62 11.92 -26.95
CA SER A 264 -6.93 10.95 -27.83
C SER A 264 -5.64 11.49 -28.48
N ARG A 265 -5.17 12.67 -28.06
CA ARG A 265 -3.96 13.32 -28.60
C ARG A 265 -2.68 12.76 -27.97
N VAL A 266 -2.76 12.29 -26.73
CA VAL A 266 -1.61 11.73 -25.99
C VAL A 266 -1.96 10.32 -25.58
N SER A 267 -1.23 9.34 -26.11
CA SER A 267 -1.39 7.94 -25.70
C SER A 267 -0.64 7.68 -24.39
N ILE A 268 -1.38 7.50 -23.32
CA ILE A 268 -0.80 7.14 -22.01
C ILE A 268 -0.42 5.65 -22.02
N LYS A 269 0.84 5.35 -21.72
CA LYS A 269 1.41 3.99 -21.74
C LYS A 269 1.28 3.32 -20.38
N THR A 270 0.06 3.02 -19.96
CA THR A 270 -0.27 2.56 -18.60
C THR A 270 0.44 1.26 -18.20
N LYS A 271 0.60 0.29 -19.12
CA LYS A 271 1.32 -0.97 -18.84
C LYS A 271 2.79 -0.68 -18.53
N GLU A 272 3.47 0.13 -19.37
CA GLU A 272 4.87 0.50 -19.18
C GLU A 272 5.07 1.42 -17.96
N ILE A 273 4.16 2.36 -17.73
CA ILE A 273 4.13 3.20 -16.52
C ILE A 273 4.04 2.32 -15.28
N GLY A 274 3.19 1.28 -15.29
CA GLY A 274 3.07 0.33 -14.19
C GLY A 274 4.39 -0.39 -13.89
N VAL A 275 5.09 -0.89 -14.92
CA VAL A 275 6.40 -1.54 -14.75
C VAL A 275 7.44 -0.59 -14.15
N VAL A 276 7.51 0.66 -14.63
CA VAL A 276 8.40 1.68 -14.06
C VAL A 276 8.03 1.96 -12.61
N GLY A 277 6.72 2.00 -12.29
CA GLY A 277 6.23 2.14 -10.92
C GLY A 277 6.68 1.02 -9.99
N GLU A 278 6.57 -0.24 -10.41
CA GLU A 278 7.02 -1.40 -9.63
C GLU A 278 8.53 -1.40 -9.38
N ILE A 279 9.33 -1.02 -10.38
CA ILE A 279 10.78 -0.86 -10.22
C ILE A 279 11.07 0.26 -9.22
N SER A 280 10.42 1.42 -9.38
CA SER A 280 10.59 2.57 -8.49
C SER A 280 10.19 2.23 -7.05
N LEU A 281 9.07 1.51 -6.85
CA LEU A 281 8.63 1.03 -5.54
C LEU A 281 9.66 0.08 -4.91
N SER A 282 10.19 -0.86 -5.71
CA SER A 282 11.16 -1.84 -5.21
C SER A 282 12.46 -1.18 -4.76
N LEU A 283 12.97 -0.20 -5.52
CA LEU A 283 14.18 0.56 -5.16
C LEU A 283 13.92 1.46 -3.94
N PHE A 284 12.81 2.20 -3.95
CA PHE A 284 12.37 3.03 -2.85
C PHE A 284 12.29 2.23 -1.54
N LEU A 285 11.56 1.10 -1.55
CA LEU A 285 11.44 0.22 -0.38
C LEU A 285 12.79 -0.40 0.00
N GLY A 286 13.63 -0.80 -0.98
CA GLY A 286 14.95 -1.35 -0.72
C GLY A 286 15.82 -0.38 0.08
N ILE A 287 15.87 0.90 -0.33
CA ILE A 287 16.64 1.94 0.36
C ILE A 287 15.99 2.24 1.73
N ALA A 288 14.67 2.41 1.80
CA ALA A 288 13.97 2.66 3.05
C ALA A 288 14.18 1.52 4.09
N MET A 289 14.28 0.26 3.63
CA MET A 289 14.44 -0.88 4.51
C MET A 289 15.86 -1.02 5.09
N ILE A 290 16.91 -0.66 4.33
CA ILE A 290 18.27 -0.72 4.84
C ILE A 290 18.57 0.36 5.88
N THR A 291 17.77 1.44 5.93
CA THR A 291 17.90 2.54 6.91
C THR A 291 17.18 2.25 8.23
N LEU A 292 16.45 1.13 8.37
CA LEU A 292 15.66 0.82 9.56
C LEU A 292 16.54 0.60 10.81
N LYS A 293 16.17 1.26 11.91
CA LYS A 293 16.86 1.20 13.23
C LYS A 293 15.99 0.39 14.21
N LEU A 294 15.99 -0.95 14.09
CA LEU A 294 15.10 -1.82 14.87
C LEU A 294 15.31 -1.73 16.38
N TRP A 295 16.52 -1.36 16.85
CA TRP A 295 16.81 -1.20 18.29
C TRP A 295 15.97 -0.09 18.94
N GLN A 296 15.41 0.84 18.18
CA GLN A 296 14.57 1.91 18.69
C GLN A 296 13.12 1.48 18.96
N LEU A 297 12.69 0.31 18.47
CA LEU A 297 11.32 -0.19 18.67
C LEU A 297 11.08 -0.83 20.05
N ALA A 298 12.11 -1.23 20.75
CA ALA A 298 11.97 -2.05 21.96
C ALA A 298 11.12 -1.37 23.06
N SER A 299 11.26 -0.05 23.25
CA SER A 299 10.52 0.71 24.25
C SER A 299 9.04 0.91 23.91
N LEU A 300 8.66 0.77 22.64
CA LEU A 300 7.30 1.00 22.14
C LEU A 300 6.53 -0.31 21.84
N ALA A 301 7.12 -1.48 22.14
CA ALA A 301 6.58 -2.77 21.72
C ALA A 301 5.15 -3.03 22.25
N ILE A 302 4.86 -2.72 23.52
CA ILE A 302 3.53 -2.95 24.11
C ILE A 302 2.48 -2.00 23.54
N PRO A 303 2.66 -0.66 23.55
CA PRO A 303 1.72 0.26 22.90
C PRO A 303 1.49 -0.08 21.43
N PHE A 304 2.55 -0.39 20.70
CA PHE A 304 2.48 -0.77 19.29
C PHE A 304 1.61 -2.01 19.07
N LEU A 305 1.79 -3.07 19.88
CA LEU A 305 0.99 -4.29 19.77
C LEU A 305 -0.50 -4.02 20.08
N ILE A 306 -0.81 -3.20 21.10
CA ILE A 306 -2.19 -2.83 21.43
C ILE A 306 -2.85 -2.12 20.25
N LEU A 307 -2.16 -1.16 19.63
CA LEU A 307 -2.65 -0.43 18.46
C LEU A 307 -2.90 -1.37 17.26
N LEU A 308 -1.99 -2.29 16.98
CA LEU A 308 -2.14 -3.28 15.89
C LEU A 308 -3.31 -4.23 16.13
N LEU A 309 -3.50 -4.70 17.35
CA LEU A 309 -4.65 -5.53 17.71
C LEU A 309 -5.97 -4.76 17.59
N ALA A 310 -6.00 -3.48 17.98
CA ALA A 310 -7.15 -2.62 17.77
C ALA A 310 -7.51 -2.49 16.29
N GLN A 311 -6.52 -2.28 15.40
CA GLN A 311 -6.74 -2.25 13.95
C GLN A 311 -7.27 -3.58 13.41
N THR A 312 -6.78 -4.70 13.92
CA THR A 312 -7.26 -6.04 13.54
C THR A 312 -8.74 -6.22 13.88
N VAL A 313 -9.14 -5.82 15.10
CA VAL A 313 -10.54 -5.88 15.55
C VAL A 313 -11.42 -4.96 14.70
N VAL A 314 -10.97 -3.73 14.46
CA VAL A 314 -11.70 -2.77 13.62
C VAL A 314 -11.92 -3.32 12.22
N MET A 315 -10.88 -3.87 11.60
CA MET A 315 -10.98 -4.44 10.26
C MET A 315 -11.96 -5.60 10.20
N PHE A 316 -11.90 -6.51 11.18
CA PHE A 316 -12.85 -7.62 11.29
C PHE A 316 -14.29 -7.12 11.40
N LEU A 317 -14.56 -6.20 12.34
CA LEU A 317 -15.89 -5.66 12.55
C LEU A 317 -16.39 -4.90 11.32
N PHE A 318 -15.54 -4.10 10.70
CA PHE A 318 -15.87 -3.34 9.50
C PHE A 318 -16.22 -4.25 8.32
N ALA A 319 -15.40 -5.25 8.03
CA ALA A 319 -15.65 -6.20 6.94
C ALA A 319 -16.91 -7.01 7.18
N TYR A 320 -17.09 -7.51 8.42
CA TYR A 320 -18.16 -8.42 8.77
C TYR A 320 -19.54 -7.73 8.86
N PHE A 321 -19.60 -6.55 9.51
CA PHE A 321 -20.88 -5.87 9.76
C PHE A 321 -21.17 -4.76 8.75
N VAL A 322 -20.18 -3.95 8.39
CA VAL A 322 -20.41 -2.77 7.54
C VAL A 322 -20.40 -3.14 6.08
N VAL A 323 -19.26 -3.68 5.59
CA VAL A 323 -19.12 -4.01 4.16
C VAL A 323 -20.16 -5.01 3.71
N PHE A 324 -20.32 -6.10 4.43
CA PHE A 324 -21.31 -7.13 4.10
C PHE A 324 -22.73 -6.57 4.05
N SER A 325 -23.10 -5.75 5.03
CA SER A 325 -24.47 -5.21 5.10
C SER A 325 -24.76 -4.18 4.01
N VAL A 326 -23.80 -3.29 3.71
CA VAL A 326 -23.98 -2.20 2.75
C VAL A 326 -23.87 -2.71 1.30
N MET A 327 -23.07 -3.74 1.06
CA MET A 327 -22.89 -4.30 -0.29
C MET A 327 -24.02 -5.25 -0.75
N GLY A 328 -25.02 -5.52 0.11
CA GLY A 328 -26.25 -6.22 -0.28
C GLY A 328 -26.53 -7.53 0.45
N ARG A 329 -25.67 -7.98 1.37
CA ARG A 329 -25.80 -9.22 2.18
C ARG A 329 -25.93 -10.49 1.33
N ASP A 330 -25.40 -10.45 0.12
CA ASP A 330 -25.38 -11.56 -0.83
C ASP A 330 -23.99 -12.25 -0.87
N TYR A 331 -23.86 -13.23 -1.75
CA TYR A 331 -22.59 -13.95 -1.96
C TYR A 331 -21.47 -13.00 -2.39
N ASP A 332 -21.75 -12.08 -3.32
CA ASP A 332 -20.77 -11.10 -3.78
C ASP A 332 -20.31 -10.19 -2.65
N ALA A 333 -21.22 -9.77 -1.76
CA ALA A 333 -20.89 -9.00 -0.57
C ALA A 333 -19.97 -9.76 0.40
N ALA A 334 -20.13 -11.08 0.55
CA ALA A 334 -19.24 -11.90 1.36
C ALA A 334 -17.84 -12.01 0.74
N VAL A 335 -17.73 -12.15 -0.60
CA VAL A 335 -16.44 -12.16 -1.30
C VAL A 335 -15.76 -10.78 -1.23
N LEU A 336 -16.52 -9.68 -1.38
CA LEU A 336 -16.02 -8.30 -1.20
C LEU A 336 -15.52 -8.06 0.22
N SER A 337 -16.23 -8.57 1.24
CA SER A 337 -15.80 -8.50 2.65
C SER A 337 -14.50 -9.27 2.91
N SER A 338 -14.31 -10.41 2.23
CA SER A 338 -13.03 -11.12 2.25
C SER A 338 -11.91 -10.33 1.57
N GLY A 339 -12.21 -9.71 0.43
CA GLY A 339 -11.25 -8.90 -0.33
C GLY A 339 -10.78 -7.66 0.43
N ILE A 340 -11.71 -6.92 1.06
CA ILE A 340 -11.34 -5.70 1.79
C ILE A 340 -10.42 -5.99 2.99
N CYS A 341 -10.51 -7.16 3.63
CA CYS A 341 -9.56 -7.56 4.66
C CYS A 341 -8.12 -7.61 4.13
N GLY A 342 -7.95 -8.01 2.87
CA GLY A 342 -6.63 -8.12 2.24
C GLY A 342 -5.99 -6.76 1.99
N PHE A 343 -6.64 -5.85 1.27
CA PHE A 343 -6.05 -4.53 0.98
C PHE A 343 -6.28 -3.50 2.08
N GLY A 344 -7.29 -3.67 2.93
CA GLY A 344 -7.54 -2.79 4.07
C GLY A 344 -6.58 -2.97 5.23
N MET A 345 -5.79 -4.05 5.23
CA MET A 345 -4.68 -4.30 6.16
C MET A 345 -3.39 -4.73 5.47
N GLY A 346 -3.28 -4.57 4.16
CA GLY A 346 -2.10 -5.10 3.49
C GLY A 346 -1.90 -4.55 2.11
N ALA A 347 -2.36 -5.30 1.10
CA ALA A 347 -2.17 -4.95 -0.29
C ALA A 347 -3.20 -5.62 -1.20
N THR A 348 -3.38 -5.07 -2.41
CA THR A 348 -4.31 -5.63 -3.41
C THR A 348 -4.04 -7.10 -3.76
N PRO A 349 -2.79 -7.61 -3.88
CA PRO A 349 -2.54 -9.04 -4.07
C PRO A 349 -3.11 -9.92 -2.95
N ASN A 350 -3.05 -9.47 -1.70
CA ASN A 350 -3.65 -10.21 -0.56
C ASN A 350 -5.17 -10.26 -0.66
N ALA A 351 -5.80 -9.17 -1.12
CA ALA A 351 -7.23 -9.15 -1.39
C ALA A 351 -7.62 -10.17 -2.46
N MET A 352 -6.85 -10.24 -3.55
CA MET A 352 -7.06 -11.22 -4.62
C MET A 352 -6.90 -12.65 -4.11
N ALA A 353 -5.86 -12.94 -3.34
CA ALA A 353 -5.64 -14.25 -2.74
C ALA A 353 -6.78 -14.66 -1.80
N ASN A 354 -7.27 -13.75 -0.96
CA ASN A 354 -8.41 -13.98 -0.07
C ASN A 354 -9.68 -14.30 -0.85
N MET A 355 -10.00 -13.53 -1.90
CA MET A 355 -11.17 -13.78 -2.76
C MET A 355 -11.03 -15.11 -3.51
N GLN A 356 -9.84 -15.41 -4.05
CA GLN A 356 -9.59 -16.68 -4.73
C GLN A 356 -9.81 -17.88 -3.80
N ALA A 357 -9.34 -17.81 -2.55
CA ALA A 357 -9.53 -18.88 -1.56
C ALA A 357 -11.03 -19.15 -1.30
N ILE A 358 -11.88 -18.12 -1.31
CA ILE A 358 -13.33 -18.28 -1.18
C ILE A 358 -13.93 -18.84 -2.47
N THR A 359 -13.59 -18.25 -3.62
CA THR A 359 -14.22 -18.63 -4.89
C THR A 359 -13.78 -20.01 -5.42
N GLN A 360 -12.61 -20.49 -5.02
CA GLN A 360 -12.21 -21.88 -5.28
C GLN A 360 -13.07 -22.91 -4.52
N LYS A 361 -13.56 -22.53 -3.34
CA LYS A 361 -14.36 -23.41 -2.51
C LYS A 361 -15.86 -23.35 -2.81
N TYR A 362 -16.37 -22.18 -3.22
CA TYR A 362 -17.80 -21.94 -3.46
C TYR A 362 -18.04 -21.62 -4.95
N ALA A 363 -18.40 -20.39 -5.28
CA ALA A 363 -18.69 -19.96 -6.64
C ALA A 363 -17.84 -18.74 -7.02
N PHE A 364 -17.64 -18.48 -8.32
CA PHE A 364 -16.94 -17.30 -8.79
C PHE A 364 -17.80 -16.03 -8.65
N SER A 365 -17.20 -14.91 -8.23
CA SER A 365 -17.86 -13.62 -8.09
C SER A 365 -17.30 -12.61 -9.07
N ILE A 366 -17.94 -12.46 -10.24
CA ILE A 366 -17.52 -11.49 -11.27
C ILE A 366 -17.48 -10.06 -10.69
N LYS A 367 -18.50 -9.72 -9.89
CA LYS A 367 -18.64 -8.39 -9.28
C LYS A 367 -17.47 -8.06 -8.34
N ALA A 368 -17.05 -8.99 -7.47
CA ALA A 368 -15.95 -8.75 -6.54
C ALA A 368 -14.61 -8.65 -7.27
N PHE A 369 -14.35 -9.54 -8.24
CA PHE A 369 -13.12 -9.51 -9.04
C PHE A 369 -13.02 -8.33 -9.99
N LEU A 370 -14.13 -7.66 -10.32
CA LEU A 370 -14.12 -6.38 -11.03
C LEU A 370 -13.86 -5.19 -10.08
N ILE A 371 -14.52 -5.16 -8.92
CA ILE A 371 -14.53 -3.98 -8.04
C ILE A 371 -13.22 -3.87 -7.25
N VAL A 372 -12.75 -4.95 -6.64
CA VAL A 372 -11.60 -4.91 -5.72
C VAL A 372 -10.30 -4.47 -6.40
N PRO A 373 -9.90 -4.98 -7.58
CA PRO A 373 -8.70 -4.49 -8.25
C PRO A 373 -8.78 -3.02 -8.66
N ILE A 374 -9.95 -2.58 -9.14
CA ILE A 374 -10.15 -1.18 -9.54
C ILE A 374 -10.03 -0.26 -8.31
N VAL A 375 -10.72 -0.56 -7.24
CA VAL A 375 -10.69 0.28 -6.04
C VAL A 375 -9.34 0.17 -5.34
N GLY A 376 -8.88 -1.04 -5.05
CA GLY A 376 -7.65 -1.29 -4.30
C GLY A 376 -6.36 -0.94 -5.06
N GLY A 377 -6.36 -1.14 -6.39
CA GLY A 377 -5.17 -0.88 -7.21
C GLY A 377 -5.09 0.50 -7.84
N MET A 378 -6.22 1.25 -7.91
CA MET A 378 -6.25 2.52 -8.63
C MET A 378 -6.57 3.74 -7.76
N PHE A 379 -7.44 3.61 -6.76
CA PHE A 379 -7.97 4.75 -6.04
C PHE A 379 -7.54 4.82 -4.57
N VAL A 380 -7.28 3.68 -3.96
CA VAL A 380 -7.05 3.60 -2.51
C VAL A 380 -5.82 4.38 -2.09
N ASP A 381 -4.67 4.18 -2.74
CA ASP A 381 -3.42 4.85 -2.39
C ASP A 381 -3.51 6.38 -2.56
N PHE A 382 -4.19 6.82 -3.63
CA PHE A 382 -4.44 8.23 -3.87
C PHE A 382 -5.29 8.86 -2.75
N ILE A 383 -6.43 8.25 -2.45
CA ILE A 383 -7.36 8.76 -1.43
C ILE A 383 -6.74 8.68 -0.05
N ASN A 384 -6.06 7.57 0.26
CA ASN A 384 -5.39 7.39 1.55
C ASN A 384 -4.34 8.46 1.79
N SER A 385 -3.50 8.75 0.80
CA SER A 385 -2.48 9.80 0.91
C SER A 385 -3.07 11.18 1.21
N LEU A 386 -4.19 11.53 0.57
CA LEU A 386 -4.89 12.80 0.83
C LEU A 386 -5.46 12.85 2.25
N ILE A 387 -6.12 11.77 2.69
CA ILE A 387 -6.73 11.71 4.01
C ILE A 387 -5.66 11.70 5.12
N VAL A 388 -4.58 10.93 4.95
CA VAL A 388 -3.46 10.92 5.90
C VAL A 388 -2.85 12.32 6.03
N THR A 389 -2.62 13.01 4.92
CA THR A 389 -2.13 14.39 4.93
C THR A 389 -3.06 15.31 5.71
N LEU A 390 -4.39 15.15 5.53
CA LEU A 390 -5.38 15.90 6.32
C LEU A 390 -5.23 15.63 7.83
N PHE A 391 -5.09 14.36 8.23
CA PHE A 391 -4.92 14.00 9.65
C PHE A 391 -3.62 14.57 10.23
N ILE A 392 -2.52 14.55 9.50
CA ILE A 392 -1.25 15.14 9.92
C ILE A 392 -1.43 16.65 10.13
N ASN A 393 -2.02 17.37 9.17
CA ASN A 393 -2.24 18.82 9.28
C ASN A 393 -3.21 19.23 10.39
N ILE A 394 -4.05 18.33 10.88
CA ILE A 394 -4.93 18.60 12.05
C ILE A 394 -4.20 18.37 13.38
N LEU A 395 -3.20 17.49 13.39
CA LEU A 395 -2.49 17.10 14.62
C LEU A 395 -1.27 17.98 14.92
N VAL A 396 -0.67 18.53 13.88
CA VAL A 396 0.50 19.41 13.93
C VAL A 396 0.08 20.85 13.68
#